data_7e1924a97944daec14d13fc130eb9403
#
_entry.id   7e1924a97944daec14d13fc130eb9403
#
_cell.length_a   1.000
_cell.length_b   1.000
_cell.length_c   1.000
_cell.angle_alpha   90.00
_cell.angle_beta   90.00
_cell.angle_gamma   90.00
#
_symmetry.space_group_name_H-M   'P 1'
#
loop_
_entity.id
_entity.type
_entity.pdbx_description
1 polymer ?
#
loop_
_entity_poly.entity_id
_entity_poly.type
_entity_poly.pdbx_seq_one_letter_code
_entity_poly.pdbx_strand_id
1 'polypeptide(L)'
;MSNPAQASAAKRRRAQAIYDGAIAAYERWDIDDAVDGLTNAVTLQPNNAAYHLRFAQVLSRAGKFDRALRSLANYLRLEPESEVTSRIEQLFASGMDAVEACLTDKMMAAQMPIEMIGASIQMWVEFRITLGEEALRIPKPGAWAAALDYTVRKVNLRDIPLDKLAGSYGISVETLRKHHRTLVSKLDVMPCDYRYFTGDQNPLDKLVEAAELLEKLETRFSRE
;
A
#
# COMPACT_ATOMS: atom_id res chain seq x y z
N MET A 1 18.48 13.41 -41.11
CA MET A 1 17.61 12.28 -40.71
C MET A 1 18.25 11.61 -39.51
N SER A 2 17.62 11.67 -38.33
CA SER A 2 18.18 11.08 -37.09
C SER A 2 18.19 9.55 -37.19
N ASN A 3 19.32 8.93 -36.83
CA ASN A 3 19.48 7.48 -36.83
C ASN A 3 18.47 6.86 -35.84
N PRO A 4 17.62 5.87 -36.24
CA PRO A 4 16.59 5.26 -35.36
C PRO A 4 17.16 4.65 -34.07
N ALA A 5 18.42 4.18 -34.07
CA ALA A 5 19.10 3.68 -32.88
C ALA A 5 19.41 4.82 -31.89
N GLN A 6 19.78 6.00 -32.37
CA GLN A 6 20.01 7.18 -31.51
C GLN A 6 18.70 7.72 -30.92
N ALA A 7 17.62 7.74 -31.69
CA ALA A 7 16.29 8.11 -31.23
C ALA A 7 15.79 7.15 -30.12
N SER A 8 16.02 5.83 -30.29
CA SER A 8 15.68 4.83 -29.27
C SER A 8 16.51 4.99 -28.00
N ALA A 9 17.81 5.29 -28.11
CA ALA A 9 18.68 5.54 -26.96
C ALA A 9 18.28 6.82 -26.21
N ALA A 10 17.97 7.90 -26.93
CA ALA A 10 17.48 9.14 -26.34
C ALA A 10 16.15 8.94 -25.58
N LYS A 11 15.23 8.17 -26.18
CA LYS A 11 13.94 7.80 -25.54
C LYS A 11 14.17 7.03 -24.25
N ARG A 12 15.11 6.07 -24.22
CA ARG A 12 15.46 5.31 -23.02
C ARG A 12 16.04 6.18 -21.92
N ARG A 13 17.00 7.06 -22.25
CA ARG A 13 17.59 8.01 -21.28
C ARG A 13 16.54 8.94 -20.70
N ARG A 14 15.62 9.45 -21.52
CA ARG A 14 14.53 10.29 -21.06
C ARG A 14 13.59 9.53 -20.11
N ALA A 15 13.22 8.30 -20.44
CA ALA A 15 12.37 7.47 -19.59
C ALA A 15 13.04 7.19 -18.23
N GLN A 16 14.35 6.89 -18.23
CA GLN A 16 15.11 6.67 -17.00
C GLN A 16 15.14 7.94 -16.13
N ALA A 17 15.43 9.10 -16.71
CA ALA A 17 15.46 10.35 -15.95
C ALA A 17 14.09 10.69 -15.32
N ILE A 18 12.98 10.42 -16.04
CA ILE A 18 11.63 10.60 -15.51
C ILE A 18 11.35 9.59 -14.39
N TYR A 19 11.75 8.33 -14.57
CA TYR A 19 11.62 7.31 -13.55
C TYR A 19 12.36 7.68 -12.27
N ASP A 20 13.63 8.09 -12.38
CA ASP A 20 14.43 8.48 -11.22
C ASP A 20 13.82 9.69 -10.49
N GLY A 21 13.29 10.66 -11.24
CA GLY A 21 12.55 11.79 -10.68
C GLY A 21 11.27 11.36 -9.94
N ALA A 22 10.53 10.40 -10.50
CA ALA A 22 9.33 9.87 -9.87
C ALA A 22 9.63 9.08 -8.59
N ILE A 23 10.73 8.32 -8.56
CA ILE A 23 11.18 7.65 -7.33
C ILE A 23 11.57 8.66 -6.25
N ALA A 24 12.31 9.71 -6.63
CA ALA A 24 12.65 10.79 -5.70
C ALA A 24 11.40 11.54 -5.17
N ALA A 25 10.36 11.71 -5.99
CA ALA A 25 9.08 12.25 -5.54
C ALA A 25 8.40 11.30 -4.53
N TYR A 26 8.37 10.01 -4.84
CA TYR A 26 7.83 8.98 -3.93
C TYR A 26 8.52 8.97 -2.57
N GLU A 27 9.85 9.08 -2.53
CA GLU A 27 10.64 9.15 -1.30
C GLU A 27 10.36 10.40 -0.46
N ARG A 28 9.90 11.49 -1.09
CA ARG A 28 9.46 12.72 -0.41
C ARG A 28 7.96 12.75 -0.11
N TRP A 29 7.24 11.65 -0.35
CA TRP A 29 5.79 11.57 -0.19
C TRP A 29 4.95 12.38 -1.19
N ASP A 30 5.54 12.86 -2.26
CA ASP A 30 4.83 13.50 -3.38
C ASP A 30 4.20 12.42 -4.26
N ILE A 31 3.16 11.77 -3.74
CA ILE A 31 2.58 10.56 -4.36
C ILE A 31 1.97 10.85 -5.73
N ASP A 32 1.32 11.99 -5.91
CA ASP A 32 0.74 12.35 -7.21
C ASP A 32 1.81 12.60 -8.27
N ASP A 33 2.87 13.32 -7.94
CA ASP A 33 4.01 13.53 -8.83
C ASP A 33 4.70 12.21 -9.18
N ALA A 34 4.81 11.29 -8.20
CA ALA A 34 5.36 9.96 -8.44
C ALA A 34 4.48 9.14 -9.40
N VAL A 35 3.15 9.19 -9.25
CA VAL A 35 2.18 8.53 -10.15
C VAL A 35 2.28 9.09 -11.55
N ASP A 36 2.35 10.40 -11.71
CA ASP A 36 2.43 11.05 -13.02
C ASP A 36 3.77 10.77 -13.71
N GLY A 37 4.87 10.85 -12.96
CA GLY A 37 6.19 10.51 -13.47
C GLY A 37 6.29 9.04 -13.93
N LEU A 38 5.80 8.09 -13.12
CA LEU A 38 5.79 6.67 -13.50
C LEU A 38 4.83 6.37 -14.67
N THR A 39 3.70 7.06 -14.77
CA THR A 39 2.82 6.99 -15.94
C THR A 39 3.58 7.36 -17.21
N ASN A 40 4.34 8.44 -17.19
CA ASN A 40 5.15 8.89 -18.31
C ASN A 40 6.31 7.92 -18.62
N ALA A 41 7.00 7.41 -17.59
CA ALA A 41 8.10 6.46 -17.77
C ALA A 41 7.62 5.16 -18.44
N VAL A 42 6.50 4.58 -17.95
CA VAL A 42 5.89 3.38 -18.53
C VAL A 42 5.41 3.63 -19.96
N THR A 43 4.85 4.80 -20.25
CA THR A 43 4.44 5.17 -21.62
C THR A 43 5.64 5.25 -22.58
N LEU A 44 6.77 5.74 -22.12
CA LEU A 44 8.00 5.79 -22.91
C LEU A 44 8.66 4.43 -23.08
N GLN A 45 8.58 3.58 -22.07
CA GLN A 45 9.21 2.24 -22.03
C GLN A 45 8.21 1.17 -21.57
N PRO A 46 7.18 0.82 -22.37
CA PRO A 46 6.11 -0.08 -21.96
C PRO A 46 6.57 -1.53 -21.72
N ASN A 47 7.76 -1.89 -22.18
CA ASN A 47 8.35 -3.22 -21.99
C ASN A 47 9.43 -3.25 -20.89
N ASN A 48 9.51 -2.21 -20.04
CA ASN A 48 10.41 -2.23 -18.89
C ASN A 48 9.66 -2.77 -17.67
N ALA A 49 9.95 -4.00 -17.31
CA ALA A 49 9.29 -4.68 -16.20
C ALA A 49 9.48 -3.94 -14.85
N ALA A 50 10.70 -3.46 -14.56
CA ALA A 50 10.99 -2.74 -13.33
C ALA A 50 10.11 -1.49 -13.16
N TYR A 51 9.79 -0.78 -14.26
CA TYR A 51 8.90 0.37 -14.21
C TYR A 51 7.47 -0.04 -13.84
N HIS A 52 6.98 -1.15 -14.39
CA HIS A 52 5.65 -1.66 -14.07
C HIS A 52 5.55 -2.13 -12.62
N LEU A 53 6.56 -2.82 -12.09
CA LEU A 53 6.57 -3.24 -10.69
C LEU A 53 6.54 -2.03 -9.75
N ARG A 54 7.42 -1.06 -9.98
CA ARG A 54 7.47 0.14 -9.15
C ARG A 54 6.19 0.98 -9.28
N PHE A 55 5.62 1.06 -10.49
CA PHE A 55 4.35 1.74 -10.70
C PHE A 55 3.19 1.07 -9.97
N ALA A 56 3.15 -0.27 -9.93
CA ALA A 56 2.16 -0.99 -9.14
C ALA A 56 2.27 -0.66 -7.64
N GLN A 57 3.49 -0.60 -7.10
CA GLN A 57 3.74 -0.24 -5.70
C GLN A 57 3.25 1.18 -5.38
N VAL A 58 3.59 2.17 -6.22
CA VAL A 58 3.17 3.57 -6.02
C VAL A 58 1.67 3.73 -6.17
N LEU A 59 1.04 3.06 -7.14
CA LEU A 59 -0.42 3.07 -7.33
C LEU A 59 -1.16 2.42 -6.17
N SER A 60 -0.64 1.32 -5.62
CA SER A 60 -1.16 0.68 -4.40
C SER A 60 -1.16 1.67 -3.25
N ARG A 61 -0.05 2.36 -3.06
CA ARG A 61 0.12 3.39 -2.03
C ARG A 61 -0.83 4.58 -2.20
N ALA A 62 -1.11 4.95 -3.46
CA ALA A 62 -2.09 5.97 -3.81
C ALA A 62 -3.54 5.50 -3.67
N GLY A 63 -3.80 4.26 -3.21
CA GLY A 63 -5.15 3.69 -3.16
C GLY A 63 -5.77 3.37 -4.53
N LYS A 64 -4.98 3.44 -5.62
CA LYS A 64 -5.44 3.22 -7.00
C LYS A 64 -5.30 1.74 -7.40
N PHE A 65 -5.95 0.83 -6.65
CA PHE A 65 -5.74 -0.62 -6.71
C PHE A 65 -6.00 -1.25 -8.07
N ASP A 66 -7.06 -0.85 -8.79
CA ASP A 66 -7.33 -1.38 -10.14
C ASP A 66 -6.20 -1.08 -11.13
N ARG A 67 -5.58 0.09 -11.01
CA ARG A 67 -4.44 0.47 -11.84
C ARG A 67 -3.17 -0.27 -11.38
N ALA A 68 -3.00 -0.45 -10.07
CA ALA A 68 -1.90 -1.22 -9.50
C ALA A 68 -1.91 -2.65 -10.00
N LEU A 69 -3.07 -3.34 -9.95
CA LEU A 69 -3.22 -4.70 -10.44
C LEU A 69 -2.95 -4.81 -11.95
N ARG A 70 -3.38 -3.84 -12.75
CA ARG A 70 -3.06 -3.82 -14.20
C ARG A 70 -1.57 -3.64 -14.45
N SER A 71 -0.91 -2.79 -13.70
CA SER A 71 0.55 -2.60 -13.82
C SER A 71 1.31 -3.85 -13.38
N LEU A 72 0.85 -4.50 -12.31
CA LEU A 72 1.39 -5.77 -11.85
C LEU A 72 1.23 -6.87 -12.89
N ALA A 73 0.07 -7.00 -13.53
CA ALA A 73 -0.16 -7.95 -14.62
C ALA A 73 0.80 -7.74 -15.81
N ASN A 74 1.13 -6.47 -16.13
CA ASN A 74 2.14 -6.18 -17.14
C ASN A 74 3.55 -6.63 -16.69
N TYR A 75 3.91 -6.43 -15.43
CA TYR A 75 5.16 -6.94 -14.88
C TYR A 75 5.24 -8.46 -15.01
N LEU A 76 4.21 -9.20 -14.58
CA LEU A 76 4.15 -10.68 -14.66
C LEU A 76 4.32 -11.18 -16.09
N ARG A 77 3.70 -10.50 -17.06
CA ARG A 77 3.83 -10.83 -18.49
C ARG A 77 5.23 -10.59 -19.04
N LEU A 78 5.96 -9.60 -18.51
CA LEU A 78 7.31 -9.23 -18.99
C LEU A 78 8.41 -10.07 -18.32
N GLU A 79 8.17 -10.53 -17.09
CA GLU A 79 9.14 -11.31 -16.28
C GLU A 79 8.51 -12.61 -15.75
N PRO A 80 8.05 -13.52 -16.64
CA PRO A 80 7.31 -14.72 -16.24
C PRO A 80 8.12 -15.68 -15.36
N GLU A 81 9.43 -15.71 -15.51
CA GLU A 81 10.34 -16.63 -14.79
C GLU A 81 10.91 -16.03 -13.49
N SER A 82 10.48 -14.82 -13.10
CA SER A 82 11.03 -14.19 -11.90
C SER A 82 10.45 -14.81 -10.60
N GLU A 83 11.25 -14.81 -9.54
CA GLU A 83 10.81 -15.25 -8.22
C GLU A 83 9.63 -14.39 -7.69
N VAL A 84 9.60 -13.12 -8.05
CA VAL A 84 8.49 -12.20 -7.74
C VAL A 84 7.22 -12.65 -8.44
N THR A 85 7.30 -13.02 -9.73
CA THR A 85 6.18 -13.56 -10.50
C THR A 85 5.62 -14.81 -9.85
N SER A 86 6.47 -15.79 -9.54
CA SER A 86 6.02 -17.03 -8.88
C SER A 86 5.33 -16.77 -7.54
N ARG A 87 5.80 -15.82 -6.75
CA ARG A 87 5.14 -15.44 -5.48
C ARG A 87 3.80 -14.78 -5.69
N ILE A 88 3.70 -13.88 -6.68
CA ILE A 88 2.45 -13.18 -6.99
C ILE A 88 1.43 -14.15 -7.57
N GLU A 89 1.83 -15.04 -8.45
CA GLU A 89 0.96 -16.10 -9.00
C GLU A 89 0.43 -17.01 -7.90
N GLN A 90 1.26 -17.42 -6.95
CA GLN A 90 0.82 -18.18 -5.77
C GLN A 90 -0.17 -17.40 -4.92
N LEU A 91 0.01 -16.09 -4.76
CA LEU A 91 -0.91 -15.23 -4.04
C LEU A 91 -2.32 -15.24 -4.66
N PHE A 92 -2.40 -15.18 -5.99
CA PHE A 92 -3.69 -15.13 -6.70
C PHE A 92 -4.28 -16.51 -7.03
N ALA A 93 -3.45 -17.55 -7.16
CA ALA A 93 -3.92 -18.89 -7.52
C ALA A 93 -4.56 -19.66 -6.35
N SER A 94 -4.18 -19.35 -5.12
CA SER A 94 -4.66 -20.08 -3.93
C SER A 94 -6.00 -19.60 -3.35
N GLY A 95 -6.62 -18.57 -3.96
CA GLY A 95 -7.75 -17.89 -3.31
C GLY A 95 -7.26 -17.11 -2.07
N MET A 96 -7.98 -17.22 -0.95
CA MET A 96 -7.51 -16.65 0.33
C MET A 96 -6.29 -17.42 0.85
N ASP A 97 -5.22 -16.72 1.14
CA ASP A 97 -4.05 -17.34 1.77
C ASP A 97 -4.32 -17.64 3.27
N ALA A 98 -3.39 -18.35 3.90
CA ALA A 98 -3.56 -18.76 5.30
C ALA A 98 -3.65 -17.57 6.28
N VAL A 99 -3.11 -16.40 5.93
CA VAL A 99 -3.24 -15.17 6.73
C VAL A 99 -4.62 -14.59 6.57
N GLU A 100 -5.09 -14.45 5.33
CA GLU A 100 -6.43 -13.93 5.00
C GLU A 100 -7.53 -14.81 5.57
N ALA A 101 -7.40 -16.12 5.45
CA ALA A 101 -8.35 -17.07 6.05
C ALA A 101 -8.41 -16.92 7.57
N CYS A 102 -7.25 -16.94 8.23
CA CYS A 102 -7.17 -16.78 9.69
C CYS A 102 -7.73 -15.42 10.14
N LEU A 103 -7.42 -14.34 9.42
CA LEU A 103 -7.90 -12.98 9.68
C LEU A 103 -9.42 -12.91 9.58
N THR A 104 -9.97 -13.39 8.47
CA THR A 104 -11.40 -13.37 8.18
C THR A 104 -12.18 -14.15 9.24
N ASP A 105 -11.78 -15.37 9.54
CA ASP A 105 -12.42 -16.21 10.55
C ASP A 105 -12.46 -15.54 11.93
N LYS A 106 -11.33 -14.96 12.36
CA LYS A 106 -11.21 -14.31 13.67
C LYS A 106 -11.98 -13.01 13.75
N MET A 107 -11.93 -12.17 12.72
CA MET A 107 -12.66 -10.91 12.69
C MET A 107 -14.17 -11.13 12.56
N MET A 108 -14.63 -12.11 11.79
CA MET A 108 -16.03 -12.52 11.72
C MET A 108 -16.54 -13.06 13.07
N ALA A 109 -15.77 -13.92 13.73
CA ALA A 109 -16.09 -14.41 15.07
C ALA A 109 -16.17 -13.28 16.13
N ALA A 110 -15.39 -12.23 15.93
CA ALA A 110 -15.44 -11.01 16.75
C ALA A 110 -16.53 -10.00 16.31
N GLN A 111 -17.40 -10.37 15.37
CA GLN A 111 -18.48 -9.54 14.80
C GLN A 111 -17.99 -8.18 14.28
N MET A 112 -16.82 -8.17 13.64
CA MET A 112 -16.29 -6.97 13.02
C MET A 112 -17.06 -6.63 11.74
N PRO A 113 -17.25 -5.32 11.43
CA PRO A 113 -17.87 -4.90 10.18
C PRO A 113 -17.13 -5.47 8.96
N ILE A 114 -17.88 -5.85 7.93
CA ILE A 114 -17.32 -6.45 6.71
C ILE A 114 -16.34 -5.50 6.00
N GLU A 115 -16.61 -4.19 6.08
CA GLU A 115 -15.75 -3.14 5.54
C GLU A 115 -14.36 -3.16 6.19
N MET A 116 -14.29 -3.38 7.51
CA MET A 116 -13.02 -3.48 8.21
C MET A 116 -12.27 -4.77 7.87
N ILE A 117 -12.98 -5.87 7.63
CA ILE A 117 -12.38 -7.13 7.16
C ILE A 117 -11.80 -6.89 5.76
N GLY A 118 -12.55 -6.25 4.87
CA GLY A 118 -12.10 -5.87 3.53
C GLY A 118 -10.86 -4.97 3.56
N ALA A 119 -10.86 -3.93 4.40
CA ALA A 119 -9.72 -3.03 4.58
C ALA A 119 -8.47 -3.77 5.10
N SER A 120 -8.65 -4.77 5.96
CA SER A 120 -7.53 -5.60 6.46
C SER A 120 -6.94 -6.50 5.38
N ILE A 121 -7.77 -7.11 4.54
CA ILE A 121 -7.34 -7.89 3.39
C ILE A 121 -6.61 -7.00 2.37
N GLN A 122 -7.17 -5.82 2.08
CA GLN A 122 -6.54 -4.82 1.22
C GLN A 122 -5.14 -4.42 1.74
N MET A 123 -5.01 -4.16 3.04
CA MET A 123 -3.73 -3.86 3.69
C MET A 123 -2.73 -5.01 3.52
N TRP A 124 -3.17 -6.26 3.61
CA TRP A 124 -2.33 -7.43 3.41
C TRP A 124 -1.83 -7.55 1.97
N VAL A 125 -2.72 -7.38 1.00
CA VAL A 125 -2.34 -7.39 -0.43
C VAL A 125 -1.35 -6.27 -0.74
N GLU A 126 -1.60 -5.04 -0.27
CA GLU A 126 -0.69 -3.91 -0.45
C GLU A 126 0.68 -4.18 0.17
N PHE A 127 0.72 -4.73 1.40
CA PHE A 127 1.95 -5.09 2.07
C PHE A 127 2.78 -6.09 1.23
N ARG A 128 2.15 -7.12 0.69
CA ARG A 128 2.83 -8.11 -0.14
C ARG A 128 3.34 -7.52 -1.46
N ILE A 129 2.59 -6.61 -2.08
CA ILE A 129 3.03 -5.88 -3.27
C ILE A 129 4.24 -4.98 -2.93
N THR A 130 4.18 -4.28 -1.79
CA THR A 130 5.24 -3.36 -1.35
C THR A 130 6.55 -4.07 -1.06
N LEU A 131 6.51 -5.30 -0.53
CA LEU A 131 7.72 -6.11 -0.31
C LEU A 131 8.49 -6.40 -1.61
N GLY A 132 7.80 -6.49 -2.76
CA GLY A 132 8.42 -6.77 -4.05
C GLY A 132 9.29 -8.01 -4.00
N GLU A 133 10.61 -7.85 -4.15
CA GLU A 133 11.60 -8.94 -4.14
C GLU A 133 11.94 -9.47 -2.73
N GLU A 134 11.55 -8.76 -1.66
CA GLU A 134 11.83 -9.21 -0.30
C GLU A 134 11.08 -10.52 0.02
N ALA A 135 11.83 -11.56 0.45
CA ALA A 135 11.23 -12.84 0.80
C ALA A 135 10.41 -12.72 2.10
N LEU A 136 9.10 -12.96 2.00
CA LEU A 136 8.23 -13.04 3.16
C LEU A 136 8.09 -14.49 3.62
N ARG A 137 8.61 -14.81 4.82
CA ARG A 137 8.37 -16.10 5.47
C ARG A 137 7.19 -15.98 6.43
N ILE A 138 6.19 -16.84 6.26
CA ILE A 138 4.97 -16.87 7.07
C ILE A 138 4.88 -18.18 7.88
N PRO A 139 5.75 -18.41 8.87
CA PRO A 139 5.70 -19.64 9.66
C PRO A 139 4.46 -19.72 10.56
N LYS A 140 3.88 -18.56 10.90
CA LYS A 140 2.69 -18.45 11.76
C LYS A 140 1.72 -17.43 11.17
N PRO A 141 0.75 -17.85 10.34
CA PRO A 141 -0.24 -16.96 9.72
C PRO A 141 -0.96 -16.07 10.74
N GLY A 142 -1.35 -16.62 11.89
CA GLY A 142 -2.01 -15.88 12.95
C GLY A 142 -1.25 -14.67 13.49
N ALA A 143 0.09 -14.63 13.34
CA ALA A 143 0.88 -13.47 13.76
C ALA A 143 0.67 -12.26 12.84
N TRP A 144 0.61 -12.48 11.53
CA TRP A 144 0.29 -11.44 10.56
C TRP A 144 -1.19 -11.08 10.60
N ALA A 145 -2.09 -12.06 10.71
CA ALA A 145 -3.53 -11.83 10.84
C ALA A 145 -3.85 -10.94 12.06
N ALA A 146 -3.27 -11.24 13.22
CA ALA A 146 -3.44 -10.40 14.43
C ALA A 146 -2.90 -8.99 14.25
N ALA A 147 -1.76 -8.84 13.56
CA ALA A 147 -1.18 -7.53 13.30
C ALA A 147 -2.05 -6.69 12.35
N LEU A 148 -2.63 -7.30 11.33
CA LEU A 148 -3.58 -6.65 10.41
C LEU A 148 -4.85 -6.22 11.14
N ASP A 149 -5.48 -7.12 11.92
CA ASP A 149 -6.66 -6.80 12.73
C ASP A 149 -6.36 -5.65 13.69
N TYR A 150 -5.22 -5.69 14.38
CA TYR A 150 -4.82 -4.60 15.28
C TYR A 150 -4.60 -3.29 14.53
N THR A 151 -3.91 -3.33 13.39
CA THR A 151 -3.59 -2.12 12.62
C THR A 151 -4.87 -1.46 12.09
N VAL A 152 -5.79 -2.25 11.50
CA VAL A 152 -7.04 -1.67 10.98
C VAL A 152 -7.92 -1.10 12.08
N ARG A 153 -7.95 -1.73 13.28
CA ARG A 153 -8.64 -1.15 14.44
C ARG A 153 -8.04 0.19 14.84
N LYS A 154 -6.70 0.29 14.90
CA LYS A 154 -6.04 1.57 15.24
C LYS A 154 -6.33 2.65 14.21
N VAL A 155 -6.31 2.33 12.92
CA VAL A 155 -6.69 3.26 11.85
C VAL A 155 -8.12 3.76 12.02
N ASN A 156 -9.04 2.87 12.45
CA ASN A 156 -10.45 3.18 12.65
C ASN A 156 -10.80 3.64 14.08
N LEU A 157 -9.80 4.05 14.87
CA LEU A 157 -9.94 4.56 16.23
C LEU A 157 -10.68 3.59 17.17
N ARG A 158 -10.59 2.29 16.93
CA ARG A 158 -11.17 1.23 17.76
C ARG A 158 -10.11 0.63 18.65
N ASP A 159 -10.11 0.99 19.92
CA ASP A 159 -9.18 0.42 20.87
C ASP A 159 -9.58 -1.01 21.28
N ILE A 160 -8.57 -1.85 21.43
CA ILE A 160 -8.66 -3.19 21.97
C ILE A 160 -7.43 -3.47 22.83
N PRO A 161 -7.57 -4.09 24.02
CA PRO A 161 -6.42 -4.55 24.80
C PRO A 161 -5.58 -5.53 24.02
N LEU A 162 -4.26 -5.26 23.94
CA LEU A 162 -3.32 -6.05 23.13
C LEU A 162 -3.23 -7.53 23.57
N ASP A 163 -3.31 -7.78 24.86
CA ASP A 163 -3.31 -9.11 25.46
C ASP A 163 -4.54 -9.92 25.02
N LYS A 164 -5.71 -9.28 25.04
CA LYS A 164 -6.96 -9.90 24.56
C LYS A 164 -6.89 -10.26 23.08
N LEU A 165 -6.41 -9.33 22.26
CA LEU A 165 -6.28 -9.58 20.81
C LEU A 165 -5.23 -10.65 20.53
N ALA A 166 -4.03 -10.55 21.13
CA ALA A 166 -2.97 -11.55 20.96
C ALA A 166 -3.45 -12.95 21.38
N GLY A 167 -4.16 -13.03 22.51
CA GLY A 167 -4.75 -14.28 23.01
C GLY A 167 -5.75 -14.90 22.03
N SER A 168 -6.60 -14.10 21.36
CA SER A 168 -7.57 -14.61 20.38
C SER A 168 -6.92 -15.24 19.14
N TYR A 169 -5.71 -14.83 18.79
CA TYR A 169 -4.89 -15.40 17.69
C TYR A 169 -3.84 -16.42 18.17
N GLY A 170 -3.78 -16.74 19.47
CA GLY A 170 -2.83 -17.70 20.04
C GLY A 170 -1.36 -17.28 19.91
N ILE A 171 -1.08 -15.96 19.99
CA ILE A 171 0.27 -15.39 19.89
C ILE A 171 0.62 -14.54 21.11
N SER A 172 1.90 -14.22 21.27
CA SER A 172 2.33 -13.28 22.31
C SER A 172 2.11 -11.82 21.88
N VAL A 173 1.91 -10.94 22.85
CA VAL A 173 1.82 -9.48 22.64
C VAL A 173 3.07 -8.93 21.94
N GLU A 174 4.25 -9.48 22.28
CA GLU A 174 5.50 -9.08 21.63
C GLU A 174 5.50 -9.42 20.13
N THR A 175 5.05 -10.63 19.77
CA THR A 175 4.91 -11.05 18.38
C THR A 175 3.95 -10.14 17.62
N LEU A 176 2.79 -9.82 18.20
CA LEU A 176 1.83 -8.88 17.62
C LEU A 176 2.47 -7.51 17.37
N ARG A 177 3.11 -6.94 18.39
CA ARG A 177 3.79 -5.62 18.28
C ARG A 177 4.87 -5.59 17.21
N LYS A 178 5.65 -6.67 17.09
CA LYS A 178 6.69 -6.78 16.05
C LYS A 178 6.09 -6.69 14.65
N HIS A 179 5.09 -7.53 14.35
CA HIS A 179 4.46 -7.56 13.02
C HIS A 179 3.68 -6.28 12.73
N HIS A 180 2.98 -5.72 13.72
CA HIS A 180 2.32 -4.41 13.59
C HIS A 180 3.33 -3.30 13.21
N ARG A 181 4.48 -3.21 13.92
CA ARG A 181 5.52 -2.23 13.57
C ARG A 181 6.03 -2.42 12.14
N THR A 182 6.18 -3.66 11.71
CA THR A 182 6.61 -3.96 10.33
C THR A 182 5.57 -3.49 9.31
N LEU A 183 4.27 -3.76 9.53
CA LEU A 183 3.19 -3.26 8.66
C LEU A 183 3.19 -1.73 8.60
N VAL A 184 3.18 -1.08 9.76
CA VAL A 184 3.15 0.39 9.85
C VAL A 184 4.34 1.01 9.14
N SER A 185 5.55 0.50 9.36
CA SER A 185 6.77 1.03 8.74
C SER A 185 6.85 0.79 7.23
N LYS A 186 6.42 -0.38 6.74
CA LYS A 186 6.49 -0.71 5.30
C LYS A 186 5.38 -0.03 4.48
N LEU A 187 4.22 0.15 5.07
CA LEU A 187 3.07 0.79 4.43
C LEU A 187 2.91 2.27 4.81
N ASP A 188 3.74 2.76 5.74
CA ASP A 188 3.63 4.10 6.34
C ASP A 188 2.20 4.43 6.76
N VAL A 189 1.60 3.51 7.52
CA VAL A 189 0.22 3.65 7.98
C VAL A 189 0.14 4.74 9.04
N MET A 190 -0.78 5.67 8.86
CA MET A 190 -1.09 6.73 9.84
C MET A 190 -2.44 6.51 10.53
N PRO A 191 -2.69 7.15 11.68
CA PRO A 191 -4.04 7.20 12.25
C PRO A 191 -5.03 7.79 11.23
N CYS A 192 -6.22 7.19 11.13
CA CYS A 192 -7.25 7.59 10.17
C CYS A 192 -6.81 7.54 8.70
N ASP A 193 -5.84 6.68 8.37
CA ASP A 193 -5.35 6.50 7.00
C ASP A 193 -6.52 6.21 6.05
N TYR A 194 -6.73 7.10 5.07
CA TYR A 194 -7.86 7.04 4.14
C TYR A 194 -7.96 5.74 3.35
N ARG A 195 -6.86 5.01 3.18
CA ARG A 195 -6.81 3.73 2.47
C ARG A 195 -7.55 2.62 3.21
N TYR A 196 -7.58 2.69 4.55
CA TYR A 196 -8.09 1.63 5.43
C TYR A 196 -9.12 2.12 6.43
N PHE A 197 -9.43 3.42 6.42
CA PHE A 197 -10.48 3.98 7.24
C PHE A 197 -11.84 3.63 6.65
N THR A 198 -12.75 3.09 7.47
CA THR A 198 -14.06 2.57 7.02
C THR A 198 -15.24 3.33 7.63
N GLY A 199 -15.00 4.45 8.32
CA GLY A 199 -16.05 5.29 8.87
C GLY A 199 -16.64 6.24 7.83
N ASP A 200 -17.87 6.69 8.05
CA ASP A 200 -18.60 7.60 7.15
C ASP A 200 -17.92 8.97 7.00
N GLN A 201 -17.20 9.42 8.01
CA GLN A 201 -16.45 10.67 8.01
C GLN A 201 -15.06 10.45 8.57
N ASN A 202 -14.04 10.70 7.76
CA ASN A 202 -12.67 10.62 8.24
C ASN A 202 -12.38 11.80 9.20
N PRO A 203 -11.92 11.53 10.45
CA PRO A 203 -11.56 12.60 11.38
C PRO A 203 -10.51 13.57 10.86
N LEU A 204 -9.66 13.16 9.92
CA LEU A 204 -8.68 14.06 9.29
C LEU A 204 -9.35 15.16 8.45
N ASP A 205 -10.49 14.88 7.81
CA ASP A 205 -11.23 15.88 7.05
C ASP A 205 -11.68 17.03 7.96
N LYS A 206 -12.12 16.71 9.18
CA LYS A 206 -12.48 17.74 10.18
C LYS A 206 -11.30 18.57 10.66
N LEU A 207 -10.08 17.98 10.72
CA LEU A 207 -8.87 18.73 11.05
C LEU A 207 -8.48 19.67 9.92
N VAL A 208 -8.62 19.24 8.66
CA VAL A 208 -8.40 20.09 7.49
C VAL A 208 -9.40 21.25 7.45
N GLU A 209 -10.69 20.97 7.62
CA GLU A 209 -11.73 22.02 7.72
C GLU A 209 -11.45 23.04 8.83
N ALA A 210 -11.03 22.56 10.01
CA ALA A 210 -10.67 23.43 11.14
C ALA A 210 -9.43 24.28 10.83
N ALA A 211 -8.41 23.72 10.19
CA ALA A 211 -7.21 24.45 9.77
C ALA A 211 -7.53 25.55 8.75
N GLU A 212 -8.35 25.24 7.74
CA GLU A 212 -8.83 26.23 6.76
C GLU A 212 -9.64 27.37 7.40
N LEU A 213 -10.46 27.03 8.40
CA LEU A 213 -11.22 28.04 9.12
C LEU A 213 -10.31 28.98 9.92
N LEU A 214 -9.30 28.43 10.60
CA LEU A 214 -8.30 29.22 11.33
C LEU A 214 -7.52 30.15 10.39
N GLU A 215 -7.07 29.67 9.24
CA GLU A 215 -6.36 30.48 8.24
C GLU A 215 -7.24 31.64 7.73
N LYS A 216 -8.51 31.36 7.47
CA LYS A 216 -9.50 32.39 7.08
C LYS A 216 -9.67 33.46 8.18
N LEU A 217 -9.70 33.04 9.45
CA LEU A 217 -9.80 33.96 10.59
C LEU A 217 -8.53 34.82 10.72
N GLU A 218 -7.33 34.23 10.68
CA GLU A 218 -6.07 34.94 10.72
C GLU A 218 -5.95 36.00 9.60
N THR A 219 -6.39 35.63 8.38
CA THR A 219 -6.39 36.53 7.24
C THR A 219 -7.34 37.73 7.43
N ARG A 220 -8.46 37.54 8.16
CA ARG A 220 -9.38 38.65 8.51
C ARG A 220 -8.81 39.57 9.56
N PHE A 221 -8.20 39.04 10.62
CA PHE A 221 -7.60 39.83 11.69
C PHE A 221 -6.29 40.53 11.28
N SER A 222 -5.59 40.03 10.27
CA SER A 222 -4.37 40.69 9.74
C SER A 222 -4.67 41.86 8.76
N ARG A 223 -5.93 42.11 8.43
CA ARG A 223 -6.39 43.21 7.55
C ARG A 223 -7.07 44.36 8.29
N GLU A 224 -7.22 44.24 9.62
CA GLU A 224 -7.61 45.34 10.52
C GLU A 224 -6.37 45.95 11.22
#